data_00aa2c8b6d87e106c6fa1861823cad8b
#
_entry.id   00aa2c8b6d87e106c6fa1861823cad8b
#
_cell.length_a   1.000
_cell.length_b   1.000
_cell.length_c   1.000
_cell.angle_alpha   90.00
_cell.angle_beta   90.00
_cell.angle_gamma   90.00
#
_symmetry.space_group_name_H-M   'P 1'
#
loop_
_entity.id
_entity.type
_entity.pdbx_description
1 polymer ?
#
loop_
_entity_poly.entity_id
_entity_poly.type
_entity_poly.pdbx_seq_one_letter_code
_entity_poly.pdbx_strand_id
1 'polypeptide(L)'
;MSDPTQGSAPEFDTRDPAAPAFWDERFERGFTPWDQAGVLPAFEAFATAHPDAAVLIPGCGNGWEARWLAERGRTVRAIDFSPSAVAHAHEALGDYANVVEQADFYTYAPPFTPAWIFERAFLCALPKSQRADYARRMAELLAPGALLAGYYFLGETPKGPPFGIARTELDALLTPYFTLIDDQPVEGSLPVFQGRERWLTWRRNAS
;
A
#
# COMPACT_ATOMS: atom_id res chain seq x y z
N MET A 1 1.13 22.64 -33.03
CA MET A 1 -0.10 21.92 -32.73
C MET A 1 0.00 21.48 -31.27
N SER A 2 -0.68 22.17 -30.37
CA SER A 2 -0.67 21.86 -28.94
C SER A 2 -1.56 20.63 -28.70
N ASP A 3 -1.03 19.64 -27.96
CA ASP A 3 -1.74 18.42 -27.57
C ASP A 3 -2.92 18.78 -26.64
N PRO A 4 -4.17 18.43 -26.99
CA PRO A 4 -5.35 18.79 -26.22
C PRO A 4 -5.62 17.92 -24.98
N THR A 5 -4.69 17.06 -24.56
CA THR A 5 -4.90 16.06 -23.48
C THR A 5 -4.25 16.39 -22.14
N GLN A 6 -3.65 17.57 -21.97
CA GLN A 6 -3.23 18.03 -20.62
C GLN A 6 -4.37 18.81 -19.96
N GLY A 7 -5.41 18.11 -19.53
CA GLY A 7 -6.31 18.64 -18.53
C GLY A 7 -5.53 18.92 -17.24
N SER A 8 -5.61 20.15 -16.71
CA SER A 8 -5.03 20.46 -15.40
C SER A 8 -5.61 19.49 -14.36
N ALA A 9 -4.75 19.00 -13.47
CA ALA A 9 -5.22 18.18 -12.36
C ALA A 9 -6.36 18.91 -11.63
N PRO A 10 -7.42 18.19 -11.20
CA PRO A 10 -8.53 18.83 -10.51
C PRO A 10 -8.04 19.57 -9.26
N GLU A 11 -8.62 20.73 -9.00
CA GLU A 11 -8.36 21.43 -7.74
C GLU A 11 -9.09 20.69 -6.61
N PHE A 12 -8.37 20.48 -5.49
CA PHE A 12 -8.88 19.84 -4.29
C PHE A 12 -8.90 20.84 -3.13
N ASP A 13 -9.95 20.74 -2.31
CA ASP A 13 -10.13 21.59 -1.13
C ASP A 13 -9.24 21.12 0.03
N THR A 14 -9.06 19.80 0.12
CA THR A 14 -8.27 19.16 1.19
C THR A 14 -6.80 19.06 0.81
N ARG A 15 -5.90 19.38 1.76
CA ARG A 15 -4.46 19.51 1.53
C ARG A 15 -3.60 18.58 2.39
N ASP A 16 -4.14 18.05 3.49
CA ASP A 16 -3.39 17.25 4.45
C ASP A 16 -3.59 15.75 4.21
N PRO A 17 -2.60 15.02 3.67
CA PRO A 17 -2.72 13.58 3.43
C PRO A 17 -2.72 12.73 4.71
N ALA A 18 -2.46 13.32 5.89
CA ALA A 18 -2.64 12.66 7.16
C ALA A 18 -4.10 12.62 7.63
N ALA A 19 -4.98 13.40 6.99
CA ALA A 19 -6.41 13.44 7.32
C ALA A 19 -7.23 12.57 6.33
N PRO A 20 -8.21 11.78 6.82
CA PRO A 20 -9.09 10.98 5.95
C PRO A 20 -9.76 11.80 4.85
N ALA A 21 -10.21 13.00 5.14
CA ALA A 21 -10.89 13.90 4.19
C ALA A 21 -10.06 14.19 2.92
N PHE A 22 -8.73 14.14 3.00
CA PHE A 22 -7.87 14.28 1.82
C PHE A 22 -8.11 13.15 0.81
N TRP A 23 -8.22 11.93 1.29
CA TRP A 23 -8.43 10.74 0.47
C TRP A 23 -9.90 10.61 0.07
N ASP A 24 -10.84 10.90 0.99
CA ASP A 24 -12.28 10.89 0.72
C ASP A 24 -12.60 11.72 -0.51
N GLU A 25 -12.15 12.98 -0.55
CA GLU A 25 -12.37 13.87 -1.68
C GLU A 25 -11.86 13.30 -3.02
N ARG A 26 -10.75 12.57 -3.01
CA ARG A 26 -10.16 11.97 -4.21
C ARG A 26 -10.94 10.75 -4.68
N PHE A 27 -11.34 9.88 -3.77
CA PHE A 27 -12.19 8.73 -4.08
C PHE A 27 -13.55 9.18 -4.59
N GLU A 28 -14.22 10.13 -3.93
CA GLU A 28 -15.52 10.69 -4.33
C GLU A 28 -15.49 11.34 -5.72
N ARG A 29 -14.38 11.95 -6.08
CA ARG A 29 -14.18 12.56 -7.41
C ARG A 29 -13.62 11.60 -8.46
N GLY A 30 -13.40 10.33 -8.12
CA GLY A 30 -12.82 9.34 -9.02
C GLY A 30 -11.39 9.66 -9.47
N PHE A 31 -10.64 10.43 -8.67
CA PHE A 31 -9.27 10.78 -8.97
C PHE A 31 -8.30 9.87 -8.19
N THR A 32 -8.09 8.69 -8.71
CA THR A 32 -7.23 7.65 -8.10
C THR A 32 -6.13 7.19 -9.06
N PRO A 33 -5.19 8.07 -9.46
CA PRO A 33 -4.16 7.74 -10.46
C PRO A 33 -3.17 6.64 -10.02
N TRP A 34 -3.17 6.30 -8.73
CA TRP A 34 -2.41 5.18 -8.14
C TRP A 34 -3.13 3.84 -8.26
N ASP A 35 -4.40 3.86 -8.65
CA ASP A 35 -5.22 2.66 -8.75
C ASP A 35 -5.09 2.01 -10.13
N GLN A 36 -5.14 0.69 -10.12
CA GLN A 36 -5.22 -0.14 -11.31
C GLN A 36 -6.20 -1.27 -11.02
N ALA A 37 -7.28 -1.35 -11.78
CA ALA A 37 -8.24 -2.42 -11.64
C ALA A 37 -7.54 -3.80 -11.78
N GLY A 38 -7.59 -4.60 -10.71
CA GLY A 38 -6.91 -5.88 -10.63
C GLY A 38 -5.55 -5.86 -9.92
N VAL A 39 -4.83 -6.96 -9.98
CA VAL A 39 -3.55 -7.16 -9.30
C VAL A 39 -2.38 -7.17 -10.28
N LEU A 40 -1.22 -6.74 -9.82
CA LEU A 40 0.00 -6.75 -10.62
C LEU A 40 0.70 -8.12 -10.55
N PRO A 41 1.46 -8.52 -11.60
CA PRO A 41 2.07 -9.85 -11.69
C PRO A 41 2.99 -10.22 -10.52
N ALA A 42 3.78 -9.29 -9.98
CA ALA A 42 4.68 -9.59 -8.87
C ALA A 42 3.91 -9.92 -7.58
N PHE A 43 2.78 -9.25 -7.31
CA PHE A 43 1.89 -9.61 -6.21
C PHE A 43 1.34 -11.02 -6.38
N GLU A 44 0.80 -11.33 -7.57
CA GLU A 44 0.21 -12.64 -7.86
C GLU A 44 1.24 -13.78 -7.71
N ALA A 45 2.44 -13.59 -8.25
CA ALA A 45 3.54 -14.54 -8.13
C ALA A 45 3.94 -14.75 -6.66
N PHE A 46 4.11 -13.65 -5.90
CA PHE A 46 4.47 -13.72 -4.49
C PHE A 46 3.38 -14.39 -3.65
N ALA A 47 2.13 -14.00 -3.82
CA ALA A 47 1.00 -14.61 -3.13
C ALA A 47 0.88 -16.11 -3.44
N THR A 48 1.10 -16.51 -4.69
CA THR A 48 1.07 -17.93 -5.11
C THR A 48 2.20 -18.74 -4.45
N ALA A 49 3.39 -18.16 -4.30
CA ALA A 49 4.53 -18.79 -3.63
C ALA A 49 4.35 -18.93 -2.10
N HIS A 50 3.43 -18.16 -1.50
CA HIS A 50 3.14 -18.16 -0.08
C HIS A 50 1.67 -18.52 0.22
N PRO A 51 1.19 -19.73 -0.15
CA PRO A 51 -0.23 -20.08 -0.15
C PRO A 51 -0.91 -20.00 1.23
N ASP A 52 -0.20 -20.23 2.30
CA ASP A 52 -0.75 -20.29 3.67
C ASP A 52 -0.54 -18.99 4.47
N ALA A 53 0.05 -17.96 3.85
CA ALA A 53 0.30 -16.70 4.51
C ALA A 53 -1.00 -15.96 4.85
N ALA A 54 -1.18 -15.62 6.12
CA ALA A 54 -2.19 -14.65 6.55
C ALA A 54 -1.71 -13.24 6.21
N VAL A 55 -2.50 -12.47 5.47
CA VAL A 55 -2.07 -11.20 4.84
C VAL A 55 -2.80 -10.02 5.46
N LEU A 56 -2.05 -8.98 5.82
CA LEU A 56 -2.59 -7.67 6.16
C LEU A 56 -2.24 -6.68 5.02
N ILE A 57 -3.22 -5.87 4.60
CA ILE A 57 -3.08 -4.86 3.55
C ILE A 57 -3.50 -3.49 4.13
N PRO A 58 -2.57 -2.65 4.61
CA PRO A 58 -2.88 -1.30 5.04
C PRO A 58 -2.98 -0.33 3.85
N GLY A 59 -3.88 0.65 3.94
CA GLY A 59 -4.13 1.63 2.88
C GLY A 59 -4.61 0.98 1.60
N CYS A 60 -5.60 0.08 1.72
CA CYS A 60 -5.96 -0.84 0.64
C CYS A 60 -6.69 -0.16 -0.55
N GLY A 61 -7.15 1.09 -0.41
CA GLY A 61 -7.90 1.76 -1.45
C GLY A 61 -9.11 0.93 -1.93
N ASN A 62 -9.17 0.63 -3.23
CA ASN A 62 -10.24 -0.19 -3.83
C ASN A 62 -10.15 -1.70 -3.49
N GLY A 63 -9.09 -2.15 -2.83
CA GLY A 63 -8.98 -3.49 -2.25
C GLY A 63 -8.81 -4.63 -3.26
N TRP A 64 -8.28 -4.40 -4.45
CA TRP A 64 -8.15 -5.43 -5.50
C TRP A 64 -7.33 -6.64 -5.05
N GLU A 65 -6.23 -6.41 -4.34
CA GLU A 65 -5.39 -7.50 -3.81
C GLU A 65 -6.10 -8.27 -2.69
N ALA A 66 -6.88 -7.57 -1.86
CA ALA A 66 -7.71 -8.21 -0.84
C ALA A 66 -8.79 -9.10 -1.48
N ARG A 67 -9.44 -8.62 -2.53
CA ARG A 67 -10.40 -9.40 -3.33
C ARG A 67 -9.73 -10.65 -3.92
N TRP A 68 -8.59 -10.47 -4.60
CA TRP A 68 -7.86 -11.58 -5.23
C TRP A 68 -7.51 -12.69 -4.23
N LEU A 69 -7.10 -12.32 -3.01
CA LEU A 69 -6.81 -13.27 -1.94
C LEU A 69 -8.08 -13.94 -1.41
N ALA A 70 -9.14 -13.17 -1.15
CA ALA A 70 -10.40 -13.68 -0.60
C ALA A 70 -11.10 -14.66 -1.53
N GLU A 71 -11.14 -14.37 -2.85
CA GLU A 71 -11.66 -15.28 -3.88
C GLU A 71 -10.97 -16.65 -3.91
N ARG A 72 -9.72 -16.70 -3.40
CA ARG A 72 -8.90 -17.92 -3.30
C ARG A 72 -8.93 -18.56 -1.91
N GLY A 73 -9.87 -18.11 -1.05
CA GLY A 73 -10.02 -18.64 0.31
C GLY A 73 -8.86 -18.32 1.25
N ARG A 74 -8.08 -17.27 0.96
CA ARG A 74 -6.90 -16.88 1.76
C ARG A 74 -7.32 -16.07 2.99
N THR A 75 -6.58 -16.22 4.06
CA THR A 75 -6.74 -15.36 5.24
C THR A 75 -6.21 -13.97 4.93
N VAL A 76 -7.09 -12.99 4.84
CA VAL A 76 -6.73 -11.60 4.55
C VAL A 76 -7.55 -10.62 5.39
N ARG A 77 -6.94 -9.54 5.79
CA ARG A 77 -7.57 -8.29 6.24
C ARG A 77 -6.94 -7.13 5.49
N ALA A 78 -7.80 -6.23 5.05
CA ALA A 78 -7.40 -4.99 4.43
C ALA A 78 -8.03 -3.83 5.19
N ILE A 79 -7.29 -2.76 5.36
CA ILE A 79 -7.76 -1.58 6.07
C ILE A 79 -7.48 -0.31 5.28
N ASP A 80 -8.39 0.64 5.38
CA ASP A 80 -8.16 2.02 4.97
C ASP A 80 -8.79 2.95 5.99
N PHE A 81 -8.21 4.12 6.21
CA PHE A 81 -8.76 5.06 7.16
C PHE A 81 -9.79 6.01 6.53
N SER A 82 -9.81 6.09 5.18
CA SER A 82 -10.80 6.84 4.42
C SER A 82 -12.13 6.09 4.32
N PRO A 83 -13.23 6.62 4.85
CA PRO A 83 -14.56 6.05 4.66
C PRO A 83 -14.93 5.85 3.19
N SER A 84 -14.59 6.81 2.32
CA SER A 84 -14.88 6.73 0.89
C SER A 84 -14.09 5.63 0.20
N ALA A 85 -12.79 5.44 0.55
CA ALA A 85 -12.01 4.31 0.06
C ALA A 85 -12.64 2.96 0.45
N VAL A 86 -13.03 2.82 1.71
CA VAL A 86 -13.70 1.61 2.23
C VAL A 86 -15.02 1.34 1.51
N ALA A 87 -15.83 2.37 1.26
CA ALA A 87 -17.08 2.23 0.53
C ALA A 87 -16.84 1.71 -0.90
N HIS A 88 -15.86 2.28 -1.61
CA HIS A 88 -15.46 1.82 -2.94
C HIS A 88 -14.91 0.38 -2.92
N ALA A 89 -14.09 0.04 -1.90
CA ALA A 89 -13.61 -1.32 -1.73
C ALA A 89 -14.77 -2.32 -1.49
N HIS A 90 -15.74 -1.97 -0.66
CA HIS A 90 -16.91 -2.82 -0.42
C HIS A 90 -17.73 -3.04 -1.70
N GLU A 91 -17.91 -2.01 -2.51
CA GLU A 91 -18.58 -2.14 -3.81
C GLU A 91 -17.77 -3.04 -4.76
N ALA A 92 -16.45 -2.83 -4.85
CA ALA A 92 -15.57 -3.60 -5.72
C ALA A 92 -15.45 -5.08 -5.31
N LEU A 93 -15.47 -5.38 -4.01
CA LEU A 93 -15.34 -6.73 -3.47
C LEU A 93 -16.65 -7.53 -3.46
N GLY A 94 -17.81 -6.88 -3.38
CA GLY A 94 -19.10 -7.56 -3.32
C GLY A 94 -19.20 -8.55 -2.16
N ASP A 95 -19.37 -9.82 -2.44
CA ASP A 95 -19.50 -10.88 -1.42
C ASP A 95 -18.29 -11.01 -0.48
N TYR A 96 -17.14 -10.47 -0.87
CA TYR A 96 -15.90 -10.46 -0.08
C TYR A 96 -15.67 -9.16 0.69
N ALA A 97 -16.62 -8.23 0.73
CA ALA A 97 -16.49 -6.93 1.39
C ALA A 97 -16.08 -7.03 2.87
N ASN A 98 -16.46 -8.11 3.55
CA ASN A 98 -16.17 -8.37 4.95
C ASN A 98 -14.68 -8.50 5.30
N VAL A 99 -13.78 -8.59 4.31
CA VAL A 99 -12.33 -8.59 4.55
C VAL A 99 -11.74 -7.20 4.65
N VAL A 100 -12.51 -6.13 4.32
CA VAL A 100 -12.09 -4.73 4.38
C VAL A 100 -12.75 -4.04 5.57
N GLU A 101 -11.96 -3.29 6.34
CA GLU A 101 -12.41 -2.53 7.51
C GLU A 101 -11.94 -1.07 7.41
N GLN A 102 -12.77 -0.13 7.90
CA GLN A 102 -12.31 1.23 8.14
C GLN A 102 -11.50 1.26 9.44
N ALA A 103 -10.21 1.52 9.33
CA ALA A 103 -9.33 1.57 10.49
C ALA A 103 -8.10 2.44 10.26
N ASP A 104 -7.59 3.01 11.36
CA ASP A 104 -6.29 3.67 11.40
C ASP A 104 -5.19 2.61 11.59
N PHE A 105 -4.26 2.55 10.63
CA PHE A 105 -3.12 1.64 10.64
C PHE A 105 -2.32 1.67 11.96
N TYR A 106 -2.15 2.84 12.55
CA TYR A 106 -1.31 3.01 13.74
C TYR A 106 -1.93 2.41 15.02
N THR A 107 -3.25 2.24 15.04
CA THR A 107 -3.98 1.70 16.20
C THR A 107 -4.65 0.37 15.92
N TYR A 108 -4.71 -0.09 14.67
CA TYR A 108 -5.40 -1.31 14.29
C TYR A 108 -4.78 -2.56 14.92
N ALA A 109 -5.62 -3.43 15.44
CA ALA A 109 -5.25 -4.75 15.94
C ALA A 109 -5.87 -5.84 15.03
N PRO A 110 -5.10 -6.47 14.13
CA PRO A 110 -5.63 -7.50 13.26
C PRO A 110 -6.09 -8.72 14.05
N PRO A 111 -7.16 -9.44 13.62
CA PRO A 111 -7.70 -10.60 14.33
C PRO A 111 -6.79 -11.85 14.24
N PHE A 112 -5.67 -11.73 13.58
CA PHE A 112 -4.63 -12.75 13.45
C PHE A 112 -3.23 -12.11 13.41
N THR A 113 -2.19 -12.90 13.64
CA THR A 113 -0.81 -12.45 13.43
C THR A 113 -0.48 -12.55 11.93
N PRO A 114 -0.20 -11.44 11.23
CA PRO A 114 0.15 -11.49 9.81
C PRO A 114 1.47 -12.25 9.59
N ALA A 115 1.46 -13.16 8.61
CA ALA A 115 2.68 -13.75 8.09
C ALA A 115 3.32 -12.87 7.00
N TRP A 116 2.49 -11.99 6.41
CA TRP A 116 2.88 -11.03 5.40
C TRP A 116 2.06 -9.74 5.52
N ILE A 117 2.73 -8.59 5.50
CA ILE A 117 2.09 -7.29 5.25
C ILE A 117 2.43 -6.88 3.82
N PHE A 118 1.40 -6.63 3.02
CA PHE A 118 1.56 -6.16 1.65
C PHE A 118 1.66 -4.64 1.59
N GLU A 119 2.72 -4.14 0.96
CA GLU A 119 2.98 -2.71 0.74
C GLU A 119 2.75 -2.35 -0.72
N ARG A 120 1.85 -1.40 -0.96
CA ARG A 120 1.70 -0.76 -2.26
C ARG A 120 1.08 0.62 -2.11
N ALA A 121 1.80 1.63 -2.57
CA ALA A 121 1.35 3.02 -2.55
C ALA A 121 0.98 3.56 -1.16
N PHE A 122 1.27 2.83 -0.06
CA PHE A 122 0.95 3.23 1.30
C PHE A 122 2.06 4.10 1.93
N LEU A 123 3.31 3.64 1.95
CA LEU A 123 4.43 4.46 2.46
C LEU A 123 4.55 5.79 1.72
N CYS A 124 4.40 5.78 0.40
CA CYS A 124 4.48 7.00 -0.40
C CYS A 124 3.23 7.91 -0.29
N ALA A 125 2.15 7.43 0.29
CA ALA A 125 0.96 8.21 0.61
C ALA A 125 1.14 8.98 1.93
N LEU A 126 1.94 8.45 2.86
CA LEU A 126 2.16 9.03 4.18
C LEU A 126 3.07 10.25 4.14
N PRO A 127 2.79 11.29 4.95
CA PRO A 127 3.74 12.38 5.16
C PRO A 127 5.11 11.87 5.61
N LYS A 128 6.18 12.52 5.15
CA LYS A 128 7.56 12.12 5.49
C LYS A 128 7.81 12.04 7.01
N SER A 129 7.14 12.87 7.79
CA SER A 129 7.21 12.84 9.26
C SER A 129 6.71 11.55 9.91
N GLN A 130 5.88 10.78 9.22
CA GLN A 130 5.31 9.53 9.73
C GLN A 130 6.14 8.27 9.37
N ARG A 131 7.24 8.41 8.62
CA ARG A 131 8.04 7.27 8.15
C ARG A 131 8.61 6.42 9.28
N ALA A 132 9.11 7.05 10.34
CA ALA A 132 9.66 6.33 11.49
C ALA A 132 8.56 5.52 12.22
N ASP A 133 7.38 6.10 12.39
CA ASP A 133 6.23 5.43 13.01
C ASP A 133 5.71 4.29 12.12
N TYR A 134 5.69 4.47 10.80
CA TYR A 134 5.38 3.41 9.85
C TYR A 134 6.31 2.20 10.02
N ALA A 135 7.64 2.41 10.00
CA ALA A 135 8.60 1.31 10.10
C ALA A 135 8.48 0.55 11.43
N ARG A 136 8.34 1.30 12.54
CA ARG A 136 8.10 0.74 13.87
C ARG A 136 6.80 -0.05 13.90
N ARG A 137 5.72 0.50 13.35
CA ARG A 137 4.41 -0.14 13.35
C ARG A 137 4.37 -1.41 12.51
N MET A 138 4.99 -1.43 11.33
CA MET A 138 5.16 -2.65 10.53
C MET A 138 5.88 -3.75 11.32
N ALA A 139 6.91 -3.38 12.08
CA ALA A 139 7.66 -4.31 12.91
C ALA A 139 6.87 -4.83 14.12
N GLU A 140 5.99 -4.02 14.72
CA GLU A 140 5.11 -4.43 15.83
C GLU A 140 4.06 -5.45 15.38
N LEU A 141 3.54 -5.30 14.16
CA LEU A 141 2.50 -6.17 13.61
C LEU A 141 3.02 -7.53 13.13
N LEU A 142 4.31 -7.62 12.80
CA LEU A 142 4.93 -8.81 12.24
C LEU A 142 5.74 -9.58 13.31
N ALA A 143 5.49 -10.87 13.42
CA ALA A 143 6.33 -11.75 14.19
C ALA A 143 7.74 -11.89 13.56
N PRO A 144 8.79 -12.22 14.34
CA PRO A 144 10.09 -12.54 13.77
C PRO A 144 10.01 -13.57 12.62
N GLY A 145 10.70 -13.29 11.53
CA GLY A 145 10.67 -14.10 10.32
C GLY A 145 9.53 -13.84 9.34
N ALA A 146 8.46 -13.16 9.77
CA ALA A 146 7.37 -12.73 8.88
C ALA A 146 7.84 -11.66 7.87
N LEU A 147 7.05 -11.42 6.83
CA LEU A 147 7.47 -10.66 5.66
C LEU A 147 6.73 -9.31 5.56
N LEU A 148 7.49 -8.29 5.19
CA LEU A 148 6.97 -7.03 4.65
C LEU A 148 7.40 -6.99 3.18
N ALA A 149 6.46 -7.14 2.26
CA ALA A 149 6.78 -7.25 0.84
C ALA A 149 5.76 -6.52 -0.02
N GLY A 150 6.25 -5.91 -1.10
CA GLY A 150 5.39 -5.18 -2.02
C GLY A 150 6.14 -4.21 -2.92
N TYR A 151 5.42 -3.23 -3.44
CA TYR A 151 5.90 -2.23 -4.39
C TYR A 151 6.32 -0.95 -3.67
N TYR A 152 7.59 -0.62 -3.74
CA TYR A 152 8.14 0.60 -3.15
C TYR A 152 8.45 1.64 -4.22
N PHE A 153 7.89 2.84 -4.07
CA PHE A 153 8.14 3.98 -4.95
C PHE A 153 9.43 4.68 -4.53
N LEU A 154 10.48 4.50 -5.32
CA LEU A 154 11.82 5.01 -5.01
C LEU A 154 12.13 6.33 -5.72
N GLY A 155 13.07 7.07 -5.15
CA GLY A 155 13.53 8.37 -5.64
C GLY A 155 12.84 9.54 -4.95
N GLU A 156 13.41 10.71 -5.10
CA GLU A 156 12.89 11.93 -4.47
C GLU A 156 11.77 12.56 -5.29
N THR A 157 10.82 13.16 -4.58
CA THR A 157 9.77 13.98 -5.16
C THR A 157 9.74 15.34 -4.48
N PRO A 158 9.58 16.45 -5.24
CA PRO A 158 9.52 17.79 -4.65
C PRO A 158 8.23 18.03 -3.85
N LYS A 159 7.18 17.29 -4.20
CA LYS A 159 5.84 17.33 -3.59
C LYS A 159 5.27 15.90 -3.55
N GLY A 160 4.25 15.71 -2.78
CA GLY A 160 3.49 14.46 -2.70
C GLY A 160 2.07 14.71 -2.17
N PRO A 161 1.26 13.67 -2.02
CA PRO A 161 1.56 12.31 -2.46
C PRO A 161 1.62 12.15 -3.99
N PRO A 162 2.40 11.22 -4.54
CA PRO A 162 3.24 10.26 -3.81
C PRO A 162 4.55 10.91 -3.32
N PHE A 163 4.91 10.66 -2.05
CA PHE A 163 6.17 11.09 -1.46
C PHE A 163 7.25 10.04 -1.70
N GLY A 164 8.11 10.26 -2.68
CA GLY A 164 9.22 9.36 -2.97
C GLY A 164 10.22 9.28 -1.82
N ILE A 165 10.92 8.15 -1.73
CA ILE A 165 11.97 7.89 -0.75
C ILE A 165 13.23 7.44 -1.48
N ALA A 166 14.41 8.01 -1.13
CA ALA A 166 15.66 7.51 -1.66
C ALA A 166 15.92 6.08 -1.14
N ARG A 167 16.56 5.22 -1.96
CA ARG A 167 16.85 3.84 -1.56
C ARG A 167 17.63 3.78 -0.25
N THR A 168 18.63 4.60 -0.09
CA THR A 168 19.45 4.66 1.13
C THR A 168 18.65 5.10 2.35
N GLU A 169 17.66 5.99 2.17
CA GLU A 169 16.76 6.41 3.25
C GLU A 169 15.81 5.27 3.64
N LEU A 170 15.25 4.55 2.65
CA LEU A 170 14.41 3.39 2.90
C LEU A 170 15.17 2.29 3.64
N ASP A 171 16.40 1.99 3.19
CA ASP A 171 17.26 1.01 3.83
C ASP A 171 17.55 1.41 5.30
N ALA A 172 17.94 2.66 5.55
CA ALA A 172 18.18 3.16 6.91
C ALA A 172 16.91 3.12 7.79
N LEU A 173 15.73 3.34 7.19
CA LEU A 173 14.45 3.30 7.89
C LEU A 173 14.06 1.88 8.32
N LEU A 174 14.29 0.89 7.46
CA LEU A 174 13.79 -0.47 7.68
C LEU A 174 14.81 -1.41 8.34
N THR A 175 16.12 -1.25 8.11
CA THR A 175 17.16 -2.16 8.64
C THR A 175 17.20 -2.30 10.15
N PRO A 176 16.79 -1.33 10.99
CA PRO A 176 16.67 -1.56 12.43
C PRO A 176 15.69 -2.69 12.79
N TYR A 177 14.72 -2.98 11.93
CA TYR A 177 13.65 -3.94 12.20
C TYR A 177 13.64 -5.13 11.25
N PHE A 178 14.21 -4.97 10.06
CA PHE A 178 14.07 -5.91 8.96
C PHE A 178 15.40 -6.13 8.24
N THR A 179 15.52 -7.30 7.62
CA THR A 179 16.60 -7.64 6.68
C THR A 179 16.01 -7.73 5.28
N LEU A 180 16.58 -6.98 4.32
CA LEU A 180 16.21 -7.12 2.91
C LEU A 180 16.66 -8.49 2.40
N ILE A 181 15.73 -9.24 1.82
CA ILE A 181 16.00 -10.59 1.29
C ILE A 181 15.75 -10.73 -0.20
N ASP A 182 15.02 -9.78 -0.80
CA ASP A 182 14.77 -9.76 -2.25
C ASP A 182 14.55 -8.33 -2.76
N ASP A 183 14.99 -8.06 -3.98
CA ASP A 183 14.88 -6.75 -4.65
C ASP A 183 14.79 -6.94 -6.17
N GLN A 184 13.60 -6.76 -6.73
CA GLN A 184 13.33 -7.01 -8.14
C GLN A 184 12.80 -5.76 -8.86
N PRO A 185 13.13 -5.58 -10.14
CA PRO A 185 12.47 -4.58 -10.98
C PRO A 185 10.99 -4.91 -11.14
N VAL A 186 10.16 -3.88 -11.30
CA VAL A 186 8.73 -4.02 -11.54
C VAL A 186 8.41 -3.73 -12.99
N GLU A 187 7.68 -4.64 -13.63
CA GLU A 187 7.04 -4.40 -14.93
C GLU A 187 5.62 -3.85 -14.71
N GLY A 188 5.17 -2.96 -15.59
CA GLY A 188 3.81 -2.41 -15.53
C GLY A 188 3.56 -1.34 -14.46
N SER A 189 4.62 -0.65 -14.00
CA SER A 189 4.47 0.51 -13.10
C SER A 189 3.53 1.56 -13.69
N LEU A 190 2.61 2.07 -12.87
CA LEU A 190 1.67 3.10 -13.30
C LEU A 190 2.36 4.43 -13.63
N PRO A 191 1.79 5.25 -14.53
CA PRO A 191 2.38 6.54 -14.93
C PRO A 191 2.68 7.47 -13.75
N VAL A 192 1.85 7.46 -12.70
CA VAL A 192 2.05 8.26 -11.48
C VAL A 192 3.36 7.91 -10.76
N PHE A 193 3.82 6.67 -10.86
CA PHE A 193 5.07 6.19 -10.27
C PHE A 193 6.27 6.23 -11.23
N GLN A 194 6.05 6.61 -12.50
CA GLN A 194 7.11 6.90 -13.48
C GLN A 194 8.15 5.78 -13.67
N GLY A 195 7.75 4.51 -13.52
CA GLY A 195 8.67 3.37 -13.62
C GLY A 195 9.69 3.28 -12.47
N ARG A 196 9.48 3.99 -11.37
CA ARG A 196 10.39 4.04 -10.21
C ARG A 196 9.98 3.09 -9.08
N GLU A 197 9.09 2.16 -9.35
CA GLU A 197 8.72 1.14 -8.38
C GLU A 197 9.70 -0.05 -8.44
N ARG A 198 9.94 -0.63 -7.28
CA ARG A 198 10.63 -1.91 -7.14
C ARG A 198 9.82 -2.81 -6.23
N TRP A 199 9.81 -4.10 -6.51
CA TRP A 199 9.34 -5.10 -5.56
C TRP A 199 10.46 -5.39 -4.58
N LEU A 200 10.20 -5.16 -3.28
CA LEU A 200 11.14 -5.45 -2.22
C LEU A 200 10.50 -6.41 -1.22
N THR A 201 11.28 -7.36 -0.74
CA THR A 201 10.88 -8.27 0.34
C THR A 201 11.84 -8.12 1.51
N TRP A 202 11.27 -7.74 2.64
CA TRP A 202 11.96 -7.57 3.90
C TRP A 202 11.49 -8.62 4.88
N ARG A 203 12.42 -9.27 5.59
CA ARG A 203 12.13 -10.23 6.64
C ARG A 203 12.27 -9.57 8.01
N ARG A 204 11.26 -9.71 8.87
CA ARG A 204 11.31 -9.22 10.26
C ARG A 204 12.48 -9.89 11.01
N ASN A 205 13.35 -9.09 11.62
CA ASN A 205 14.48 -9.55 12.42
C ASN A 205 14.01 -10.31 13.67
N ALA A 206 14.88 -11.12 14.26
CA ALA A 206 14.52 -11.95 15.42
C ALA A 206 14.38 -11.16 16.73
N SER A 207 14.78 -9.90 16.76
CA SER A 207 14.62 -9.01 17.95
C SER A 207 15.05 -7.60 17.60
#